data_c9d4522c00a78f39e39842a053183e3b
#
_entry.id   c9d4522c00a78f39e39842a053183e3b
#
_cell.length_a   1.000
_cell.length_b   1.000
_cell.length_c   1.000
_cell.angle_alpha   90.00
_cell.angle_beta   90.00
_cell.angle_gamma   90.00
#
_symmetry.space_group_name_H-M   'P 1'
#
loop_
_entity.id
_entity.type
_entity.pdbx_description
1 polymer ?
#
loop_
_entity_poly.entity_id
_entity_poly.type
_entity_poly.pdbx_seq_one_letter_code
_entity_poly.pdbx_strand_id
1 'polypeptide(L)'
;MKKISVGLIGIAALGLLGACSSTNDAKVSNDKDGKLEIVTTFYPMYDFTKNIVGDEANVDLMVPAGSEPHDYEPSAKDMAKAHDADVFVYHNENMESWVPKAKESWKKAGPNVVEGTKDMILLPGSEEEDHDHGEEDHHHELDPHTWVSPKMAIKEVSNIKDQLVKLYPKKAKVFETNAEKYLTKLKRLDADYTTSLKEAKQKSFVTQHAAFGYLALDYGLKQVPIAGLSPEEEPSSGRLAELKEYVKKNKINYIYFEKNANDKIAKTLANEAGIKLEVLNPLESLTKEQMDNGEDYVSVMEDNLKALEKTTMVAGEEVVPEKEAKDEKTVANGYFKDADVKDRELSDYTGEWQSVYPLLKDGILDEVFDYKAKINKDMTAAEYKDYYTTGY
;
A
#
# COMPACT_ATOMS: atom_id res chain seq x y z
N MET A 1 30.87 61.96 56.27
CA MET A 1 30.24 63.20 55.71
C MET A 1 29.70 62.88 54.32
N LYS A 2 28.45 63.30 54.08
CA LYS A 2 27.67 63.44 52.85
C LYS A 2 27.10 62.09 52.29
N LYS A 3 25.81 61.84 52.60
CA LYS A 3 24.51 62.27 52.02
C LYS A 3 24.22 61.43 50.74
N ILE A 4 23.34 60.45 50.87
CA ILE A 4 21.88 60.22 50.60
C ILE A 4 21.41 60.93 49.32
N SER A 5 20.91 60.18 48.40
CA SER A 5 19.65 60.52 47.73
C SER A 5 18.98 59.23 47.17
N VAL A 6 17.74 59.11 47.65
CA VAL A 6 16.71 58.15 47.29
C VAL A 6 16.02 58.66 46.02
N GLY A 7 15.74 57.74 45.05
CA GLY A 7 14.86 58.02 43.93
C GLY A 7 13.90 56.89 43.73
N LEU A 8 12.67 57.10 44.18
CA LEU A 8 11.49 56.28 43.92
C LEU A 8 10.91 56.65 42.55
N ILE A 9 10.65 55.68 41.66
CA ILE A 9 9.68 55.78 40.54
C ILE A 9 9.17 54.34 40.32
N GLY A 10 7.97 54.00 40.69
CA GLY A 10 6.75 54.21 39.98
C GLY A 10 6.35 52.96 39.23
N ILE A 11 5.52 52.13 39.90
CA ILE A 11 4.89 50.89 39.35
C ILE A 11 3.83 51.33 38.33
N ALA A 12 3.88 50.75 37.11
CA ALA A 12 2.71 50.65 36.23
C ALA A 12 2.55 49.20 35.78
N ALA A 13 1.61 48.51 36.41
CA ALA A 13 1.14 47.19 36.00
C ALA A 13 0.14 47.38 34.86
N LEU A 14 0.45 46.86 33.68
CA LEU A 14 -0.51 46.59 32.62
C LEU A 14 -0.59 45.07 32.42
N GLY A 15 -1.73 44.52 32.82
CA GLY A 15 -2.08 43.12 32.52
C GLY A 15 -2.40 42.95 31.04
N LEU A 16 -1.74 42.00 30.42
CA LEU A 16 -2.12 41.47 29.15
C LEU A 16 -2.54 40.00 29.36
N LEU A 17 -3.84 39.80 29.30
CA LEU A 17 -4.47 38.47 29.11
C LEU A 17 -4.07 37.96 27.74
N GLY A 18 -3.05 37.12 27.69
CA GLY A 18 -2.70 36.34 26.51
C GLY A 18 -3.51 35.04 26.49
N ALA A 19 -4.40 34.93 25.52
CA ALA A 19 -5.12 33.69 25.21
C ALA A 19 -4.14 32.55 24.96
N CYS A 20 -4.22 31.45 25.72
CA CYS A 20 -3.58 30.19 25.40
C CYS A 20 -4.26 29.61 24.17
N SER A 21 -3.69 29.88 23.01
CA SER A 21 -3.86 29.06 21.83
C SER A 21 -2.98 27.82 22.03
N SER A 22 -3.59 26.66 22.15
CA SER A 22 -2.90 25.39 22.12
C SER A 22 -2.36 25.14 20.69
N THR A 23 -1.18 25.65 20.44
CA THR A 23 -0.38 25.18 19.31
C THR A 23 0.21 23.83 19.71
N ASN A 24 -0.11 22.78 18.97
CA ASN A 24 0.69 21.57 18.96
C ASN A 24 2.10 22.00 18.55
N ASP A 25 2.99 22.12 19.51
CA ASP A 25 4.41 22.32 19.25
C ASP A 25 4.94 21.03 18.59
N ALA A 26 5.05 21.05 17.26
CA ALA A 26 5.85 20.07 16.56
C ALA A 26 7.26 20.07 17.17
N LYS A 27 7.79 18.91 17.49
CA LYS A 27 9.15 18.72 18.00
C LYS A 27 10.12 19.49 17.10
N VAL A 28 10.81 20.49 17.63
CA VAL A 28 11.80 21.24 16.87
C VAL A 28 13.02 20.32 16.72
N SER A 29 13.42 20.04 15.48
CA SER A 29 14.60 19.25 15.19
C SER A 29 15.84 19.79 15.90
N ASN A 30 16.61 18.93 16.54
CA ASN A 30 17.83 19.27 17.26
C ASN A 30 19.06 19.28 16.35
N ASP A 31 18.88 19.14 15.03
CA ASP A 31 20.02 19.07 14.11
C ASP A 31 20.60 20.47 13.84
N LYS A 32 21.94 20.53 13.83
CA LYS A 32 22.70 21.77 13.64
C LYS A 32 22.49 22.39 12.24
N ASP A 33 22.02 21.58 11.28
CA ASP A 33 21.81 22.00 9.88
C ASP A 33 20.33 22.31 9.55
N GLY A 34 19.41 22.16 10.50
CA GLY A 34 17.97 22.44 10.32
C GLY A 34 17.28 21.42 9.41
N LYS A 35 17.87 20.29 9.13
CA LYS A 35 17.27 19.16 8.42
C LYS A 35 16.38 18.34 9.35
N LEU A 36 15.39 17.68 8.79
CA LEU A 36 14.56 16.72 9.52
C LEU A 36 15.24 15.35 9.54
N GLU A 37 15.12 14.66 10.65
CA GLU A 37 15.50 13.25 10.76
C GLU A 37 14.25 12.40 10.56
N ILE A 38 14.19 11.64 9.45
CA ILE A 38 13.05 10.80 9.08
C ILE A 38 13.50 9.35 9.04
N VAL A 39 12.75 8.49 9.72
CA VAL A 39 12.92 7.04 9.65
C VAL A 39 11.75 6.46 8.86
N THR A 40 12.06 5.63 7.87
CA THR A 40 11.09 4.92 7.04
C THR A 40 11.24 3.42 7.25
N THR A 41 10.17 2.65 7.09
CA THR A 41 10.18 1.21 7.35
C THR A 41 10.93 0.44 6.27
N PHE A 42 10.38 0.32 5.07
CA PHE A 42 10.95 -0.47 4.00
C PHE A 42 11.10 0.36 2.71
N TYR A 43 11.63 -0.25 1.65
CA TYR A 43 12.14 0.47 0.49
C TYR A 43 11.15 1.44 -0.19
N PRO A 44 9.89 1.09 -0.52
CA PRO A 44 8.94 2.05 -1.10
C PRO A 44 8.72 3.28 -0.24
N MET A 45 8.59 3.12 1.07
CA MET A 45 8.42 4.24 1.99
C MET A 45 9.65 5.16 2.00
N TYR A 46 10.84 4.55 1.90
CA TYR A 46 12.09 5.28 1.78
C TYR A 46 12.16 6.07 0.47
N ASP A 47 11.91 5.41 -0.67
CA ASP A 47 12.02 6.04 -1.99
C ASP A 47 11.01 7.19 -2.13
N PHE A 48 9.75 6.95 -1.77
CA PHE A 48 8.69 7.96 -1.84
C PHE A 48 8.99 9.16 -0.96
N THR A 49 9.34 8.90 0.31
CA THR A 49 9.67 9.97 1.26
C THR A 49 10.86 10.78 0.79
N LYS A 50 11.93 10.13 0.36
CA LYS A 50 13.15 10.80 -0.13
C LYS A 50 12.89 11.69 -1.34
N ASN A 51 12.05 11.22 -2.28
CA ASN A 51 11.65 12.02 -3.44
C ASN A 51 10.79 13.23 -3.06
N ILE A 52 10.04 13.18 -1.96
CA ILE A 52 9.23 14.30 -1.46
C ILE A 52 10.10 15.32 -0.74
N VAL A 53 10.92 14.85 0.21
CA VAL A 53 11.64 15.78 1.10
C VAL A 53 12.94 16.34 0.49
N GLY A 54 13.56 15.60 -0.44
CA GLY A 54 14.83 16.00 -1.06
C GLY A 54 15.91 16.25 -0.02
N ASP A 55 16.59 17.39 -0.14
CA ASP A 55 17.68 17.79 0.76
C ASP A 55 17.22 18.41 2.09
N GLU A 56 15.92 18.54 2.30
CA GLU A 56 15.34 19.13 3.52
C GLU A 56 15.31 18.15 4.71
N ALA A 57 15.61 16.88 4.47
CA ALA A 57 15.67 15.84 5.50
C ALA A 57 16.76 14.81 5.23
N ASN A 58 17.23 14.17 6.31
CA ASN A 58 17.93 12.91 6.27
C ASN A 58 16.88 11.79 6.38
N VAL A 59 16.85 10.89 5.42
CA VAL A 59 15.90 9.78 5.39
C VAL A 59 16.65 8.48 5.59
N ASP A 60 16.30 7.77 6.64
CA ASP A 60 16.89 6.48 7.00
C ASP A 60 15.91 5.34 6.69
N LEU A 61 16.43 4.27 6.13
CA LEU A 61 15.72 3.00 5.87
C LEU A 61 15.92 2.05 7.05
N MET A 62 14.82 1.58 7.68
CA MET A 62 14.87 0.71 8.86
C MET A 62 15.13 -0.74 8.48
N VAL A 63 14.34 -1.29 7.55
CA VAL A 63 14.56 -2.65 7.03
C VAL A 63 15.84 -2.66 6.21
N PRO A 64 16.83 -3.51 6.53
CA PRO A 64 18.08 -3.53 5.80
C PRO A 64 17.90 -3.79 4.30
N ALA A 65 18.70 -3.12 3.48
CA ALA A 65 18.68 -3.31 2.03
C ALA A 65 18.85 -4.79 1.64
N GLY A 66 17.95 -5.29 0.79
CA GLY A 66 17.92 -6.68 0.34
C GLY A 66 17.26 -7.67 1.31
N SER A 67 16.72 -7.19 2.44
CA SER A 67 16.00 -8.02 3.41
C SER A 67 14.50 -8.05 3.10
N GLU A 68 13.86 -9.15 3.49
CA GLU A 68 12.42 -9.38 3.45
C GLU A 68 11.73 -8.54 4.55
N PRO A 69 10.72 -7.70 4.22
CA PRO A 69 10.07 -6.85 5.20
C PRO A 69 8.88 -7.47 5.94
N HIS A 70 8.22 -8.51 5.40
CA HIS A 70 7.00 -9.09 6.01
C HIS A 70 7.25 -9.62 7.42
N ASP A 71 8.34 -10.35 7.61
CA ASP A 71 8.74 -10.95 8.90
C ASP A 71 9.72 -10.05 9.68
N TYR A 72 9.87 -8.79 9.29
CA TYR A 72 10.82 -7.91 9.94
C TYR A 72 10.35 -7.49 11.34
N GLU A 73 11.15 -7.86 12.34
CA GLU A 73 11.00 -7.38 13.71
C GLU A 73 12.10 -6.37 14.04
N PRO A 74 11.74 -5.11 14.37
CA PRO A 74 12.73 -4.09 14.67
C PRO A 74 13.49 -4.40 15.96
N SER A 75 14.82 -4.23 15.91
CA SER A 75 15.64 -4.32 17.11
C SER A 75 15.37 -3.15 18.07
N ALA A 76 15.79 -3.30 19.34
CA ALA A 76 15.70 -2.21 20.31
C ALA A 76 16.43 -0.93 19.84
N LYS A 77 17.49 -1.08 19.03
CA LYS A 77 18.22 0.05 18.43
C LYS A 77 17.40 0.74 17.36
N ASP A 78 16.72 -0.02 16.51
CA ASP A 78 15.85 0.52 15.46
C ASP A 78 14.66 1.25 16.06
N MET A 79 14.07 0.68 17.12
CA MET A 79 12.99 1.32 17.87
C MET A 79 13.42 2.62 18.54
N ALA A 80 14.64 2.66 19.12
CA ALA A 80 15.18 3.89 19.69
C ALA A 80 15.40 4.96 18.61
N LYS A 81 15.95 4.57 17.46
CA LYS A 81 16.15 5.48 16.32
C LYS A 81 14.82 6.04 15.79
N ALA A 82 13.80 5.20 15.64
CA ALA A 82 12.46 5.62 15.22
C ALA A 82 11.83 6.56 16.26
N HIS A 83 11.98 6.26 17.56
CA HIS A 83 11.47 7.12 18.64
C HIS A 83 12.11 8.52 18.61
N ASP A 84 13.40 8.62 18.34
CA ASP A 84 14.15 9.87 18.40
C ASP A 84 14.02 10.71 17.11
N ALA A 85 13.50 10.14 16.03
CA ALA A 85 13.27 10.82 14.76
C ALA A 85 12.23 11.95 14.88
N ASP A 86 12.25 12.91 13.95
CA ASP A 86 11.21 13.93 13.81
C ASP A 86 9.94 13.34 13.19
N VAL A 87 10.13 12.37 12.25
CA VAL A 87 9.04 11.68 11.55
C VAL A 87 9.37 10.20 11.41
N PHE A 88 8.36 9.38 11.62
CA PHE A 88 8.37 7.96 11.29
C PHE A 88 7.34 7.71 10.18
N VAL A 89 7.79 7.17 9.05
CA VAL A 89 6.94 6.84 7.89
C VAL A 89 6.83 5.35 7.75
N TYR A 90 5.62 4.84 7.77
CA TYR A 90 5.32 3.42 7.57
C TYR A 90 4.21 3.25 6.53
N HIS A 91 4.02 2.04 6.06
CA HIS A 91 3.04 1.74 5.03
C HIS A 91 1.64 1.58 5.61
N ASN A 92 1.39 0.45 6.29
CA ASN A 92 0.17 0.18 7.06
C ASN A 92 0.37 -1.00 8.03
N GLU A 93 -0.61 -1.22 8.89
CA GLU A 93 -0.54 -2.23 9.95
C GLU A 93 -0.60 -3.68 9.45
N ASN A 94 -1.02 -3.93 8.19
CA ASN A 94 -0.99 -5.27 7.59
C ASN A 94 0.42 -5.64 7.10
N MET A 95 1.27 -4.65 6.78
CA MET A 95 2.67 -4.84 6.43
C MET A 95 3.58 -4.78 7.65
N GLU A 96 3.36 -3.81 8.51
CA GLU A 96 4.17 -3.60 9.71
C GLU A 96 3.35 -3.85 10.98
N SER A 97 3.05 -5.11 11.26
CA SER A 97 2.20 -5.56 12.38
C SER A 97 2.68 -5.12 13.78
N TRP A 98 3.97 -4.75 13.90
CA TRP A 98 4.56 -4.23 15.13
C TRP A 98 4.27 -2.73 15.38
N VAL A 99 3.86 -1.99 14.35
CA VAL A 99 3.66 -0.51 14.43
C VAL A 99 2.56 -0.10 15.40
N PRO A 100 1.40 -0.76 15.53
CA PRO A 100 0.40 -0.40 16.53
C PRO A 100 0.96 -0.34 17.95
N LYS A 101 1.76 -1.33 18.33
CA LYS A 101 2.41 -1.40 19.64
C LYS A 101 3.46 -0.30 19.81
N ALA A 102 4.20 0.02 18.77
CA ALA A 102 5.16 1.13 18.76
C ALA A 102 4.44 2.48 18.95
N LYS A 103 3.37 2.73 18.21
CA LYS A 103 2.54 3.95 18.33
C LYS A 103 2.02 4.16 19.75
N GLU A 104 1.59 3.08 20.42
CA GLU A 104 1.17 3.14 21.83
C GLU A 104 2.31 3.63 22.75
N SER A 105 3.53 3.14 22.54
CA SER A 105 4.70 3.54 23.33
C SER A 105 5.11 5.00 23.08
N TRP A 106 4.81 5.54 21.91
CA TRP A 106 5.15 6.90 21.48
C TRP A 106 4.12 7.96 21.83
N LYS A 107 2.95 7.59 22.39
CA LYS A 107 1.85 8.55 22.71
C LYS A 107 2.27 9.74 23.57
N LYS A 108 3.28 9.60 24.43
CA LYS A 108 3.73 10.68 25.32
C LYS A 108 4.91 11.46 24.77
N ALA A 109 5.76 10.81 24.04
CA ALA A 109 6.94 11.36 23.40
C ALA A 109 7.35 10.40 22.28
N GLY A 110 7.62 10.91 21.10
CA GLY A 110 7.98 10.10 19.94
C GLY A 110 7.94 10.91 18.66
N PRO A 111 8.10 10.27 17.49
CA PRO A 111 8.05 10.94 16.20
C PRO A 111 6.63 11.36 15.83
N ASN A 112 6.51 12.26 14.87
CA ASN A 112 5.27 12.38 14.11
C ASN A 112 5.12 11.13 13.22
N VAL A 113 3.99 10.46 13.26
CA VAL A 113 3.75 9.24 12.49
C VAL A 113 3.01 9.56 11.21
N VAL A 114 3.52 9.08 10.08
CA VAL A 114 2.97 9.23 8.74
C VAL A 114 2.69 7.85 8.18
N GLU A 115 1.47 7.63 7.73
CA GLU A 115 1.01 6.37 7.13
C GLU A 115 0.83 6.53 5.62
N GLY A 116 1.50 5.67 4.83
CA GLY A 116 1.48 5.74 3.37
C GLY A 116 0.10 5.48 2.78
N THR A 117 -0.62 4.49 3.29
CA THR A 117 -1.95 4.09 2.80
C THR A 117 -3.12 4.74 3.52
N LYS A 118 -2.86 5.81 4.25
CA LYS A 118 -3.91 6.50 5.00
C LYS A 118 -5.12 6.81 4.13
N ASP A 119 -6.31 6.46 4.64
CA ASP A 119 -7.59 6.66 3.95
C ASP A 119 -7.71 5.92 2.58
N MET A 120 -6.84 4.95 2.29
CA MET A 120 -6.96 4.06 1.14
C MET A 120 -7.77 2.81 1.50
N ILE A 121 -8.52 2.31 0.52
CA ILE A 121 -9.22 1.03 0.65
C ILE A 121 -8.24 -0.07 0.24
N LEU A 122 -8.02 -1.03 1.13
CA LEU A 122 -7.19 -2.19 0.87
C LEU A 122 -8.05 -3.36 0.37
N LEU A 123 -7.48 -4.16 -0.54
CA LEU A 123 -8.10 -5.38 -1.01
C LEU A 123 -8.04 -6.45 0.10
N PRO A 124 -9.00 -7.38 0.15
CA PRO A 124 -8.84 -8.58 0.97
C PRO A 124 -7.62 -9.37 0.46
N GLY A 125 -6.93 -10.03 1.39
CA GLY A 125 -5.87 -10.96 1.04
C GLY A 125 -6.40 -12.11 0.18
N SER A 126 -5.51 -12.85 -0.48
CA SER A 126 -5.90 -14.03 -1.22
C SER A 126 -6.46 -15.07 -0.26
N GLU A 127 -7.74 -15.41 -0.42
CA GLU A 127 -8.32 -16.57 0.25
C GLU A 127 -7.58 -17.81 -0.26
N GLU A 128 -6.75 -18.44 0.59
CA GLU A 128 -6.45 -19.84 0.37
C GLU A 128 -7.75 -20.60 0.60
N GLU A 129 -8.15 -21.47 -0.34
CA GLU A 129 -9.33 -22.30 -0.21
C GLU A 129 -9.27 -23.06 1.12
N ASP A 130 -10.17 -22.73 2.03
CA ASP A 130 -10.34 -23.30 3.34
C ASP A 130 -10.45 -24.82 3.27
N HIS A 131 -9.40 -25.51 3.68
CA HIS A 131 -9.53 -26.88 4.14
C HIS A 131 -9.82 -26.88 5.65
N ASP A 132 -11.11 -26.88 5.96
CA ASP A 132 -11.76 -27.44 7.16
C ASP A 132 -10.89 -27.48 8.44
N HIS A 133 -10.69 -26.36 9.10
CA HIS A 133 -10.27 -26.30 10.49
C HIS A 133 -11.09 -25.25 11.24
N GLY A 134 -11.91 -25.76 12.13
CA GLY A 134 -12.71 -25.21 13.23
C GLY A 134 -12.81 -23.71 13.43
N GLU A 135 -14.00 -23.28 13.84
CA GLU A 135 -14.41 -21.93 14.24
C GLU A 135 -13.37 -21.25 15.17
N GLU A 136 -12.35 -20.62 14.59
CA GLU A 136 -11.55 -19.58 15.23
C GLU A 136 -11.62 -18.34 14.34
N ASP A 137 -11.75 -17.16 14.96
CA ASP A 137 -11.93 -15.86 14.32
C ASP A 137 -10.87 -15.65 13.20
N HIS A 138 -11.26 -15.87 11.94
CA HIS A 138 -10.45 -15.59 10.79
C HIS A 138 -10.41 -14.06 10.59
N HIS A 139 -9.37 -13.41 11.10
CA HIS A 139 -9.01 -12.08 10.66
C HIS A 139 -8.59 -12.21 9.20
N HIS A 140 -9.46 -11.80 8.28
CA HIS A 140 -9.10 -11.64 6.87
C HIS A 140 -7.98 -10.60 6.79
N GLU A 141 -6.76 -11.06 6.58
CA GLU A 141 -5.64 -10.17 6.34
C GLU A 141 -5.91 -9.37 5.06
N LEU A 142 -5.69 -8.07 5.12
CA LEU A 142 -5.80 -7.22 3.94
C LEU A 142 -4.48 -7.25 3.19
N ASP A 143 -4.55 -7.30 1.85
CA ASP A 143 -3.39 -7.23 0.97
C ASP A 143 -2.66 -5.89 1.15
N PRO A 144 -1.42 -5.87 1.64
CA PRO A 144 -0.68 -4.63 1.86
C PRO A 144 -0.04 -4.07 0.58
N HIS A 145 0.11 -4.81 -0.51
CA HIS A 145 1.01 -4.52 -1.64
C HIS A 145 0.55 -3.41 -2.58
N THR A 146 -0.01 -2.32 -2.05
CA THR A 146 -0.52 -1.20 -2.87
C THR A 146 0.56 -0.54 -3.72
N TRP A 147 1.79 -0.40 -3.20
CA TRP A 147 2.91 0.24 -3.91
C TRP A 147 3.28 -0.46 -5.22
N VAL A 148 2.93 -1.74 -5.40
CA VAL A 148 3.24 -2.50 -6.61
C VAL A 148 2.42 -2.02 -7.83
N SER A 149 1.31 -1.33 -7.61
CA SER A 149 0.58 -0.64 -8.67
C SER A 149 1.06 0.82 -8.80
N PRO A 150 1.56 1.26 -9.97
CA PRO A 150 1.88 2.67 -10.21
C PRO A 150 0.72 3.62 -9.90
N LYS A 151 -0.51 3.23 -10.17
CA LYS A 151 -1.72 4.00 -9.87
C LYS A 151 -1.93 4.19 -8.36
N MET A 152 -1.66 3.15 -7.56
CA MET A 152 -1.75 3.23 -6.11
C MET A 152 -0.54 3.97 -5.51
N ALA A 153 0.67 3.79 -6.04
CA ALA A 153 1.86 4.54 -5.63
C ALA A 153 1.67 6.06 -5.76
N ILE A 154 0.95 6.53 -6.79
CA ILE A 154 0.57 7.94 -6.93
C ILE A 154 -0.25 8.41 -5.73
N LYS A 155 -1.18 7.59 -5.23
CA LYS A 155 -1.99 7.91 -4.05
C LYS A 155 -1.13 7.93 -2.78
N GLU A 156 -0.26 6.94 -2.60
CA GLU A 156 0.63 6.87 -1.44
C GLU A 156 1.58 8.06 -1.36
N VAL A 157 2.23 8.42 -2.48
CA VAL A 157 3.10 9.60 -2.54
C VAL A 157 2.32 10.87 -2.22
N SER A 158 1.08 10.99 -2.70
CA SER A 158 0.22 12.13 -2.38
C SER A 158 -0.13 12.16 -0.90
N ASN A 159 -0.48 11.02 -0.32
CA ASN A 159 -0.80 10.89 1.11
C ASN A 159 0.38 11.25 2.01
N ILE A 160 1.57 10.72 1.72
CA ILE A 160 2.78 11.04 2.46
C ILE A 160 3.09 12.53 2.37
N LYS A 161 3.05 13.10 1.15
CA LYS A 161 3.27 14.53 0.91
C LYS A 161 2.29 15.39 1.71
N ASP A 162 0.98 15.09 1.67
CA ASP A 162 -0.04 15.90 2.35
C ASP A 162 0.13 15.89 3.88
N GLN A 163 0.48 14.74 4.44
CA GLN A 163 0.78 14.62 5.87
C GLN A 163 2.05 15.41 6.24
N LEU A 164 3.14 15.31 5.46
CA LEU A 164 4.38 16.05 5.68
C LEU A 164 4.19 17.56 5.56
N VAL A 165 3.44 18.02 4.57
CA VAL A 165 3.09 19.44 4.38
C VAL A 165 2.30 19.97 5.57
N LYS A 166 1.35 19.20 6.10
CA LYS A 166 0.57 19.56 7.30
C LYS A 166 1.45 19.64 8.55
N LEU A 167 2.40 18.74 8.72
CA LEU A 167 3.32 18.71 9.85
C LEU A 167 4.36 19.83 9.77
N TYR A 168 4.85 20.15 8.57
CA TYR A 168 5.93 21.11 8.34
C TYR A 168 5.56 22.20 7.33
N PRO A 169 4.61 23.10 7.65
CA PRO A 169 4.10 24.11 6.70
C PRO A 169 5.17 25.08 6.19
N LYS A 170 6.26 25.27 6.92
CA LYS A 170 7.40 26.08 6.45
C LYS A 170 8.19 25.43 5.30
N LYS A 171 8.11 24.10 5.16
CA LYS A 171 8.77 23.32 4.10
C LYS A 171 7.78 22.93 2.99
N ALA A 172 6.49 23.26 3.12
CA ALA A 172 5.41 22.85 2.22
C ALA A 172 5.75 23.07 0.75
N LYS A 173 6.19 24.27 0.39
CA LYS A 173 6.51 24.62 -1.01
C LYS A 173 7.59 23.70 -1.62
N VAL A 174 8.58 23.30 -0.86
CA VAL A 174 9.66 22.42 -1.35
C VAL A 174 9.11 21.00 -1.50
N PHE A 175 8.38 20.50 -0.50
CA PHE A 175 7.76 19.17 -0.54
C PHE A 175 6.77 19.03 -1.68
N GLU A 176 5.87 20.00 -1.87
CA GLU A 176 4.92 20.04 -2.99
C GLU A 176 5.64 20.06 -4.34
N THR A 177 6.66 20.90 -4.50
CA THR A 177 7.42 21.00 -5.76
C THR A 177 8.15 19.69 -6.09
N ASN A 178 8.77 19.05 -5.10
CA ASN A 178 9.48 17.79 -5.31
C ASN A 178 8.49 16.65 -5.60
N ALA A 179 7.41 16.56 -4.80
CA ALA A 179 6.36 15.58 -5.00
C ALA A 179 5.73 15.68 -6.39
N GLU A 180 5.45 16.90 -6.89
CA GLU A 180 4.89 17.11 -8.23
C GLU A 180 5.83 16.56 -9.34
N LYS A 181 7.14 16.77 -9.20
CA LYS A 181 8.12 16.20 -10.14
C LYS A 181 8.10 14.67 -10.10
N TYR A 182 8.03 14.08 -8.91
CA TYR A 182 8.01 12.63 -8.76
C TYR A 182 6.68 12.04 -9.23
N LEU A 183 5.55 12.64 -8.85
CA LEU A 183 4.22 12.28 -9.35
C LEU A 183 4.11 12.34 -10.86
N THR A 184 4.81 13.28 -11.53
CA THR A 184 4.87 13.32 -12.99
C THR A 184 5.53 12.07 -13.58
N LYS A 185 6.60 11.56 -12.95
CA LYS A 185 7.24 10.29 -13.36
C LYS A 185 6.29 9.10 -13.15
N LEU A 186 5.64 9.04 -11.98
CA LEU A 186 4.69 7.95 -11.66
C LEU A 186 3.48 7.95 -12.59
N LYS A 187 2.93 9.12 -12.93
CA LYS A 187 1.82 9.24 -13.89
C LYS A 187 2.24 8.79 -15.30
N ARG A 188 3.48 9.04 -15.70
CA ARG A 188 4.00 8.51 -16.96
C ARG A 188 4.09 6.98 -16.91
N LEU A 189 4.64 6.46 -15.84
CA LEU A 189 4.73 5.01 -15.61
C LEU A 189 3.34 4.35 -15.64
N ASP A 190 2.35 4.91 -14.96
CA ASP A 190 0.95 4.45 -15.00
C ASP A 190 0.37 4.46 -16.43
N ALA A 191 0.64 5.51 -17.20
CA ALA A 191 0.22 5.59 -18.60
C ALA A 191 0.91 4.53 -19.49
N ASP A 192 2.19 4.24 -19.25
CA ASP A 192 2.94 3.22 -19.96
C ASP A 192 2.37 1.82 -19.66
N TYR A 193 2.08 1.50 -18.39
CA TYR A 193 1.37 0.27 -17.98
C TYR A 193 -0.01 0.16 -18.61
N THR A 194 -0.82 1.22 -18.51
CA THR A 194 -2.17 1.27 -19.10
C THR A 194 -2.13 1.00 -20.61
N THR A 195 -1.21 1.65 -21.31
CA THR A 195 -1.12 1.56 -22.78
C THR A 195 -0.65 0.17 -23.19
N SER A 196 0.40 -0.35 -22.57
CA SER A 196 0.97 -1.65 -22.92
C SER A 196 0.01 -2.79 -22.58
N LEU A 197 -0.56 -2.80 -21.40
CA LEU A 197 -1.37 -3.92 -20.92
C LEU A 197 -2.81 -3.92 -21.44
N LYS A 198 -3.29 -2.82 -21.99
CA LYS A 198 -4.59 -2.76 -22.67
C LYS A 198 -4.70 -3.77 -23.81
N GLU A 199 -3.63 -3.94 -24.56
CA GLU A 199 -3.55 -4.86 -25.73
C GLU A 199 -3.10 -6.28 -25.33
N ALA A 200 -3.08 -6.59 -24.03
CA ALA A 200 -2.64 -7.90 -23.54
C ALA A 200 -3.48 -9.04 -24.10
N LYS A 201 -2.80 -10.00 -24.72
CA LYS A 201 -3.37 -11.22 -25.33
C LYS A 201 -3.50 -12.35 -24.30
N GLN A 202 -2.64 -12.35 -23.29
CA GLN A 202 -2.71 -13.21 -22.12
C GLN A 202 -2.94 -12.31 -20.90
N LYS A 203 -4.05 -12.51 -20.21
CA LYS A 203 -4.42 -11.74 -19.03
C LYS A 203 -3.90 -12.32 -17.72
N SER A 204 -3.57 -13.62 -17.71
CA SER A 204 -3.10 -14.30 -16.50
C SER A 204 -1.58 -14.40 -16.46
N PHE A 205 -1.02 -14.19 -15.27
CA PHE A 205 0.41 -14.39 -15.01
C PHE A 205 0.60 -15.04 -13.64
N VAL A 206 1.61 -15.91 -13.54
CA VAL A 206 1.90 -16.71 -12.35
C VAL A 206 3.07 -16.10 -11.61
N THR A 207 2.90 -15.81 -10.32
CA THR A 207 3.91 -15.16 -9.45
C THR A 207 4.31 -16.06 -8.29
N GLN A 208 5.44 -15.78 -7.69
CA GLN A 208 5.93 -16.52 -6.54
C GLN A 208 5.01 -16.32 -5.32
N HIS A 209 4.67 -15.08 -4.95
CA HIS A 209 3.66 -14.79 -3.94
C HIS A 209 2.62 -13.76 -4.42
N ALA A 210 1.63 -13.45 -3.60
CA ALA A 210 0.45 -12.66 -3.96
C ALA A 210 0.68 -11.13 -3.87
N ALA A 211 1.83 -10.62 -4.34
CA ALA A 211 2.16 -9.19 -4.24
C ALA A 211 1.56 -8.29 -5.33
N PHE A 212 1.02 -8.86 -6.41
CA PHE A 212 0.66 -8.11 -7.61
C PHE A 212 -0.85 -7.95 -7.80
N GLY A 213 -1.64 -8.13 -6.74
CA GLY A 213 -3.10 -8.06 -6.78
C GLY A 213 -3.62 -6.71 -7.26
N TYR A 214 -3.10 -5.61 -6.70
CA TYR A 214 -3.46 -4.24 -7.11
C TYR A 214 -3.05 -3.93 -8.54
N LEU A 215 -1.84 -4.33 -8.95
CA LEU A 215 -1.40 -4.17 -10.34
C LEU A 215 -2.32 -4.94 -11.29
N ALA A 216 -2.65 -6.17 -10.96
CA ALA A 216 -3.54 -6.98 -11.78
C ALA A 216 -4.92 -6.32 -11.93
N LEU A 217 -5.49 -5.83 -10.83
CA LEU A 217 -6.79 -5.15 -10.84
C LEU A 217 -6.74 -3.86 -11.66
N ASP A 218 -5.76 -3.00 -11.43
CA ASP A 218 -5.67 -1.67 -12.06
C ASP A 218 -5.46 -1.73 -13.57
N TYR A 219 -4.78 -2.79 -14.08
CA TYR A 219 -4.46 -2.92 -15.51
C TYR A 219 -5.19 -4.08 -16.19
N GLY A 220 -6.22 -4.64 -15.57
CA GLY A 220 -7.10 -5.65 -16.15
C GLY A 220 -6.42 -6.99 -16.41
N LEU A 221 -5.50 -7.38 -15.54
CA LEU A 221 -4.83 -8.67 -15.53
C LEU A 221 -5.38 -9.56 -14.41
N LYS A 222 -4.93 -10.82 -14.37
CA LYS A 222 -5.21 -11.78 -13.30
C LYS A 222 -3.90 -12.36 -12.78
N GLN A 223 -3.58 -12.07 -11.54
CA GLN A 223 -2.50 -12.74 -10.83
C GLN A 223 -2.94 -14.14 -10.39
N VAL A 224 -2.02 -15.10 -10.50
CA VAL A 224 -2.17 -16.45 -9.96
C VAL A 224 -0.94 -16.74 -9.13
N PRO A 225 -1.00 -16.55 -7.81
CA PRO A 225 0.16 -16.72 -6.95
C PRO A 225 0.42 -18.20 -6.64
N ILE A 226 1.68 -18.55 -6.42
CA ILE A 226 2.11 -19.86 -5.93
C ILE A 226 1.91 -19.92 -4.41
N ALA A 227 2.42 -18.92 -3.69
CA ALA A 227 2.27 -18.76 -2.25
C ALA A 227 1.25 -17.65 -1.91
N GLY A 228 0.93 -17.48 -0.62
CA GLY A 228 0.02 -16.43 -0.12
C GLY A 228 0.62 -15.03 -0.17
N LEU A 229 0.31 -14.21 0.85
CA LEU A 229 0.76 -12.79 0.92
C LEU A 229 2.24 -12.64 1.30
N SER A 230 2.87 -13.66 1.87
CA SER A 230 4.31 -13.66 2.16
C SER A 230 5.06 -14.64 1.24
N PRO A 231 6.25 -14.28 0.73
CA PRO A 231 7.07 -15.18 -0.06
C PRO A 231 7.63 -16.37 0.72
N GLU A 232 7.62 -16.32 2.06
CA GLU A 232 8.08 -17.41 2.95
C GLU A 232 7.01 -18.48 3.16
N GLU A 233 5.76 -18.28 2.76
CA GLU A 233 4.70 -19.27 2.81
C GLU A 233 4.97 -20.41 1.83
N GLU A 234 4.91 -21.66 2.33
CA GLU A 234 5.10 -22.84 1.50
C GLU A 234 3.74 -23.35 0.99
N PRO A 235 3.52 -23.39 -0.36
CA PRO A 235 2.29 -23.90 -0.93
C PRO A 235 2.14 -25.40 -0.68
N SER A 236 0.90 -25.87 -0.53
CA SER A 236 0.61 -27.29 -0.41
C SER A 236 0.97 -28.07 -1.68
N SER A 237 1.17 -29.39 -1.56
CA SER A 237 1.42 -30.25 -2.73
C SER A 237 0.21 -30.29 -3.69
N GLY A 238 -1.01 -30.14 -3.16
CA GLY A 238 -2.24 -30.00 -3.94
C GLY A 238 -2.20 -28.74 -4.79
N ARG A 239 -1.85 -27.59 -4.18
CA ARG A 239 -1.72 -26.31 -4.87
C ARG A 239 -0.70 -26.36 -6.01
N LEU A 240 0.45 -26.97 -5.80
CA LEU A 240 1.45 -27.15 -6.87
C LEU A 240 0.94 -28.00 -8.04
N ALA A 241 0.17 -29.05 -7.76
CA ALA A 241 -0.44 -29.88 -8.82
C ALA A 241 -1.47 -29.09 -9.63
N GLU A 242 -2.34 -28.31 -8.98
CA GLU A 242 -3.31 -27.41 -9.62
C GLU A 242 -2.62 -26.37 -10.50
N LEU A 243 -1.61 -25.70 -9.97
CA LEU A 243 -0.84 -24.69 -10.72
C LEU A 243 -0.18 -25.26 -11.96
N LYS A 244 0.35 -26.49 -11.88
CA LYS A 244 0.93 -27.18 -13.03
C LYS A 244 -0.10 -27.42 -14.13
N GLU A 245 -1.31 -27.87 -13.78
CA GLU A 245 -2.40 -28.05 -14.74
C GLU A 245 -2.89 -26.68 -15.26
N TYR A 246 -3.02 -25.69 -14.39
CA TYR A 246 -3.40 -24.32 -14.78
C TYR A 246 -2.45 -23.73 -15.83
N VAL A 247 -1.15 -23.81 -15.57
CA VAL A 247 -0.11 -23.29 -16.46
C VAL A 247 -0.18 -23.94 -17.85
N LYS A 248 -0.38 -25.26 -17.90
CA LYS A 248 -0.50 -26.00 -19.16
C LYS A 248 -1.78 -25.67 -19.91
N LYS A 249 -2.93 -25.68 -19.20
CA LYS A 249 -4.25 -25.40 -19.77
C LYS A 249 -4.29 -24.00 -20.39
N ASN A 250 -3.72 -23.03 -19.70
CA ASN A 250 -3.75 -21.63 -20.11
C ASN A 250 -2.56 -21.18 -20.97
N LYS A 251 -1.68 -22.13 -21.35
CA LYS A 251 -0.50 -21.87 -22.20
C LYS A 251 0.38 -20.74 -21.66
N ILE A 252 0.57 -20.71 -20.33
CA ILE A 252 1.45 -19.76 -19.67
C ILE A 252 2.90 -20.17 -19.93
N ASN A 253 3.72 -19.24 -20.39
CA ASN A 253 5.09 -19.52 -20.81
C ASN A 253 6.14 -19.16 -19.76
N TYR A 254 5.77 -18.35 -18.76
CA TYR A 254 6.66 -17.87 -17.72
C TYR A 254 6.01 -17.96 -16.34
N ILE A 255 6.81 -18.36 -15.35
CA ILE A 255 6.56 -18.12 -13.94
C ILE A 255 7.46 -16.97 -13.49
N TYR A 256 6.90 -16.01 -12.80
CA TYR A 256 7.62 -14.88 -12.26
C TYR A 256 8.10 -15.18 -10.85
N PHE A 257 9.40 -15.01 -10.64
CA PHE A 257 10.03 -15.18 -9.34
C PHE A 257 10.70 -13.89 -8.88
N GLU A 258 10.99 -13.82 -7.59
CA GLU A 258 11.57 -12.67 -6.94
C GLU A 258 13.06 -12.89 -6.70
N LYS A 259 13.85 -11.89 -7.07
CA LYS A 259 15.32 -12.03 -7.05
C LYS A 259 15.88 -12.17 -5.63
N ASN A 260 15.19 -11.60 -4.65
CA ASN A 260 15.63 -11.55 -3.25
C ASN A 260 14.95 -12.62 -2.36
N ALA A 261 14.02 -13.41 -2.91
CA ALA A 261 13.34 -14.48 -2.21
C ALA A 261 13.83 -15.88 -2.64
N ASN A 262 13.41 -16.92 -1.92
CA ASN A 262 13.77 -18.31 -2.23
C ASN A 262 13.00 -18.81 -3.46
N ASP A 263 13.67 -18.88 -4.60
CA ASP A 263 13.07 -19.25 -5.89
C ASP A 263 12.95 -20.78 -6.13
N LYS A 264 13.26 -21.60 -5.14
CA LYS A 264 13.32 -23.08 -5.27
C LYS A 264 11.99 -23.68 -5.72
N ILE A 265 10.88 -23.20 -5.17
CA ILE A 265 9.53 -23.70 -5.51
C ILE A 265 9.14 -23.27 -6.92
N ALA A 266 9.36 -22.00 -7.26
CA ALA A 266 9.13 -21.48 -8.61
C ALA A 266 9.96 -22.25 -9.67
N LYS A 267 11.23 -22.56 -9.39
CA LYS A 267 12.10 -23.39 -10.23
C LYS A 267 11.57 -24.82 -10.39
N THR A 268 11.08 -25.43 -9.31
CA THR A 268 10.52 -26.78 -9.36
C THR A 268 9.29 -26.81 -10.24
N LEU A 269 8.34 -25.91 -10.04
CA LEU A 269 7.12 -25.82 -10.83
C LEU A 269 7.43 -25.53 -12.32
N ALA A 270 8.33 -24.59 -12.59
CA ALA A 270 8.75 -24.28 -13.96
C ALA A 270 9.34 -25.48 -14.68
N ASN A 271 10.24 -26.23 -14.02
CA ASN A 271 10.85 -27.44 -14.59
C ASN A 271 9.81 -28.51 -14.84
N GLU A 272 8.90 -28.77 -13.92
CA GLU A 272 7.85 -29.79 -14.06
C GLU A 272 6.81 -29.44 -15.13
N ALA A 273 6.50 -28.15 -15.28
CA ALA A 273 5.57 -27.66 -16.30
C ALA A 273 6.25 -27.47 -17.66
N GLY A 274 7.57 -27.45 -17.72
CA GLY A 274 8.35 -27.21 -18.95
C GLY A 274 8.30 -25.77 -19.44
N ILE A 275 8.21 -24.81 -18.53
CA ILE A 275 8.10 -23.37 -18.80
C ILE A 275 9.30 -22.59 -18.26
N LYS A 276 9.41 -21.33 -18.63
CA LYS A 276 10.54 -20.47 -18.28
C LYS A 276 10.31 -19.73 -16.98
N LEU A 277 11.39 -19.31 -16.35
CA LEU A 277 11.39 -18.35 -15.26
C LEU A 277 11.75 -16.95 -15.77
N GLU A 278 11.12 -15.96 -15.19
CA GLU A 278 11.43 -14.55 -15.41
C GLU A 278 11.36 -13.80 -14.07
N VAL A 279 12.09 -12.71 -13.94
CA VAL A 279 12.06 -11.90 -12.72
C VAL A 279 10.90 -10.91 -12.79
N LEU A 280 10.11 -10.84 -11.70
CA LEU A 280 9.17 -9.77 -11.43
C LEU A 280 9.41 -9.32 -9.99
N ASN A 281 9.80 -8.07 -9.82
CA ASN A 281 10.25 -7.56 -8.52
C ASN A 281 9.09 -6.86 -7.80
N PRO A 282 8.62 -7.36 -6.63
CA PRO A 282 7.57 -6.71 -5.85
C PRO A 282 8.03 -5.40 -5.20
N LEU A 283 9.31 -5.03 -5.35
CA LEU A 283 9.89 -3.79 -4.79
C LEU A 283 9.81 -3.66 -3.27
N GLU A 284 9.72 -4.75 -2.56
CA GLU A 284 9.77 -4.76 -1.09
C GLU A 284 11.13 -4.30 -0.57
N SER A 285 12.18 -4.60 -1.33
CA SER A 285 13.54 -4.22 -1.01
C SER A 285 14.39 -4.08 -2.26
N LEU A 286 15.37 -3.18 -2.23
CA LEU A 286 16.51 -3.17 -3.14
C LEU A 286 17.79 -3.45 -2.38
N THR A 287 18.71 -4.18 -3.01
CA THR A 287 20.05 -4.36 -2.44
C THR A 287 20.82 -3.04 -2.47
N LYS A 288 21.83 -2.93 -1.60
CA LYS A 288 22.69 -1.76 -1.61
C LYS A 288 23.36 -1.54 -2.97
N GLU A 289 23.77 -2.62 -3.65
CA GLU A 289 24.37 -2.57 -4.98
C GLU A 289 23.40 -1.98 -6.01
N GLN A 290 22.14 -2.38 -5.99
CA GLN A 290 21.10 -1.83 -6.88
C GLN A 290 20.91 -0.34 -6.64
N MET A 291 20.76 0.08 -5.38
CA MET A 291 20.64 1.50 -5.04
C MET A 291 21.89 2.32 -5.42
N ASP A 292 23.09 1.78 -5.18
CA ASP A 292 24.36 2.43 -5.56
C ASP A 292 24.51 2.55 -7.10
N ASN A 293 23.92 1.63 -7.86
CA ASN A 293 23.84 1.66 -9.33
C ASN A 293 22.76 2.62 -9.85
N GLY A 294 21.97 3.24 -8.98
CA GLY A 294 20.95 4.20 -9.32
C GLY A 294 19.60 3.56 -9.70
N GLU A 295 19.38 2.29 -9.37
CA GLU A 295 18.05 1.68 -9.45
C GLU A 295 17.14 2.36 -8.43
N ASP A 296 15.92 2.70 -8.85
CA ASP A 296 14.89 3.33 -8.06
C ASP A 296 13.52 2.66 -8.33
N TYR A 297 12.48 3.11 -7.63
CA TYR A 297 11.13 2.59 -7.82
C TYR A 297 10.71 2.63 -9.29
N VAL A 298 10.95 3.74 -9.98
CA VAL A 298 10.48 3.94 -11.37
C VAL A 298 11.20 3.00 -12.32
N SER A 299 12.54 2.89 -12.23
CA SER A 299 13.34 2.06 -13.12
C SER A 299 13.01 0.57 -12.96
N VAL A 300 12.82 0.10 -11.73
CA VAL A 300 12.45 -1.29 -11.47
C VAL A 300 11.03 -1.60 -11.97
N MET A 301 10.09 -0.68 -11.81
CA MET A 301 8.74 -0.86 -12.35
C MET A 301 8.71 -0.81 -13.88
N GLU A 302 9.58 -0.02 -14.53
CA GLU A 302 9.75 -0.08 -15.99
C GLU A 302 10.27 -1.45 -16.45
N ASP A 303 11.18 -2.06 -15.69
CA ASP A 303 11.67 -3.41 -15.99
C ASP A 303 10.62 -4.49 -15.71
N ASN A 304 9.81 -4.32 -14.67
CA ASN A 304 8.65 -5.18 -14.40
C ASN A 304 7.64 -5.16 -15.56
N LEU A 305 7.36 -3.99 -16.14
CA LEU A 305 6.49 -3.90 -17.31
C LEU A 305 7.04 -4.71 -18.49
N LYS A 306 8.34 -4.55 -18.81
CA LYS A 306 9.02 -5.32 -19.86
C LYS A 306 8.98 -6.84 -19.58
N ALA A 307 9.10 -7.24 -18.31
CA ALA A 307 8.98 -8.64 -17.93
C ALA A 307 7.56 -9.15 -18.15
N LEU A 308 6.53 -8.43 -17.72
CA LEU A 308 5.13 -8.77 -17.91
C LEU A 308 4.75 -8.88 -19.39
N GLU A 309 5.28 -8.03 -20.25
CA GLU A 309 5.06 -8.08 -21.71
C GLU A 309 5.46 -9.42 -22.33
N LYS A 310 6.44 -10.12 -21.77
CA LYS A 310 6.85 -11.47 -22.25
C LYS A 310 5.73 -12.50 -22.15
N THR A 311 4.83 -12.35 -21.18
CA THR A 311 3.63 -13.17 -21.03
C THR A 311 2.44 -12.51 -21.72
N THR A 312 2.17 -11.26 -21.44
CA THR A 312 0.91 -10.60 -21.83
C THR A 312 0.79 -10.35 -23.32
N MET A 313 1.90 -10.19 -24.05
CA MET A 313 1.90 -10.00 -25.51
C MET A 313 1.85 -11.30 -26.31
N VAL A 314 1.98 -12.45 -25.66
CA VAL A 314 1.89 -13.76 -26.31
C VAL A 314 0.46 -14.29 -26.18
N ALA A 315 -0.13 -14.76 -27.28
CA ALA A 315 -1.45 -15.36 -27.25
C ALA A 315 -1.46 -16.63 -26.39
N GLY A 316 -2.11 -16.54 -25.22
CA GLY A 316 -2.55 -17.68 -24.44
C GLY A 316 -3.97 -18.10 -24.84
N GLU A 317 -4.52 -19.12 -24.22
CA GLU A 317 -5.97 -19.25 -24.18
C GLU A 317 -6.47 -18.14 -23.26
N GLU A 318 -7.43 -17.34 -23.73
CA GLU A 318 -8.09 -16.34 -22.92
C GLU A 318 -8.69 -17.09 -21.71
N VAL A 319 -8.16 -16.84 -20.51
CA VAL A 319 -8.89 -17.21 -19.31
C VAL A 319 -10.03 -16.22 -19.27
N VAL A 320 -11.07 -16.53 -20.02
CA VAL A 320 -12.39 -15.99 -19.72
C VAL A 320 -12.56 -16.36 -18.25
N PRO A 321 -12.70 -15.40 -17.31
CA PRO A 321 -13.14 -15.73 -15.96
C PRO A 321 -14.26 -16.73 -16.19
N GLU A 322 -14.18 -17.92 -15.60
CA GLU A 322 -15.24 -18.93 -15.76
C GLU A 322 -16.50 -18.12 -15.72
N LYS A 323 -17.30 -18.11 -16.81
CA LYS A 323 -18.59 -17.45 -16.77
C LYS A 323 -19.17 -18.06 -15.54
N GLU A 324 -19.19 -17.29 -14.43
CA GLU A 324 -19.81 -17.75 -13.21
C GLU A 324 -21.07 -18.38 -13.71
N ALA A 325 -21.21 -19.67 -13.50
CA ALA A 325 -22.32 -20.41 -14.07
C ALA A 325 -23.54 -19.68 -13.48
N LYS A 326 -24.13 -18.77 -14.29
CA LYS A 326 -25.17 -17.83 -13.86
C LYS A 326 -26.39 -18.56 -13.27
N ASP A 327 -26.32 -19.88 -13.26
CA ASP A 327 -27.34 -20.81 -12.75
C ASP A 327 -26.98 -21.43 -11.38
N GLU A 328 -25.77 -21.28 -10.84
CA GLU A 328 -25.52 -21.74 -9.49
C GLU A 328 -25.97 -20.67 -8.48
N LYS A 329 -26.95 -21.04 -7.68
CA LYS A 329 -27.46 -20.26 -6.55
C LYS A 329 -26.42 -20.30 -5.43
N THR A 330 -25.39 -19.48 -5.53
CA THR A 330 -24.33 -19.31 -4.53
C THR A 330 -24.45 -17.96 -3.83
N VAL A 331 -23.91 -17.85 -2.64
CA VAL A 331 -23.84 -16.59 -1.88
C VAL A 331 -23.10 -15.51 -2.69
N ALA A 332 -22.02 -15.88 -3.40
CA ALA A 332 -21.26 -14.99 -4.27
C ALA A 332 -22.12 -14.40 -5.41
N ASN A 333 -23.13 -15.14 -5.87
CA ASN A 333 -24.09 -14.69 -6.89
C ASN A 333 -25.31 -13.99 -6.28
N GLY A 334 -25.30 -13.66 -4.97
CA GLY A 334 -26.38 -12.99 -4.27
C GLY A 334 -27.56 -13.90 -3.90
N TYR A 335 -27.36 -15.22 -3.91
CA TYR A 335 -28.40 -16.19 -3.54
C TYR A 335 -28.17 -16.71 -2.12
N PHE A 336 -29.17 -16.51 -1.27
CA PHE A 336 -29.26 -17.10 0.07
C PHE A 336 -30.43 -18.06 0.10
N LYS A 337 -30.29 -19.17 0.82
CA LYS A 337 -31.44 -19.97 1.18
C LYS A 337 -32.23 -19.23 2.28
N ASP A 338 -33.53 -19.12 2.17
CA ASP A 338 -34.35 -18.44 3.17
C ASP A 338 -34.09 -18.98 4.60
N ALA A 339 -33.74 -20.27 4.72
CA ALA A 339 -33.41 -20.92 5.99
C ALA A 339 -32.08 -20.45 6.58
N ASP A 340 -31.17 -19.88 5.77
CA ASP A 340 -29.86 -19.40 6.19
C ASP A 340 -29.89 -17.90 6.58
N VAL A 341 -31.01 -17.20 6.23
CA VAL A 341 -31.24 -15.81 6.62
C VAL A 341 -31.72 -15.80 8.06
N LYS A 342 -30.87 -15.30 8.96
CA LYS A 342 -31.22 -15.12 10.36
C LYS A 342 -31.25 -13.64 10.70
N ASP A 343 -32.16 -13.26 11.62
CA ASP A 343 -32.10 -11.92 12.19
C ASP A 343 -30.75 -11.76 12.91
N ARG A 344 -30.08 -10.63 12.66
CA ARG A 344 -28.85 -10.29 13.32
C ARG A 344 -29.13 -9.50 14.59
N GLU A 345 -28.37 -9.79 15.62
CA GLU A 345 -28.39 -9.00 16.86
C GLU A 345 -27.51 -7.74 16.69
N LEU A 346 -27.77 -6.71 17.51
CA LEU A 346 -26.95 -5.49 17.53
C LEU A 346 -25.47 -5.77 17.82
N SER A 347 -25.18 -6.84 18.53
CA SER A 347 -23.82 -7.31 18.80
C SER A 347 -23.05 -7.69 17.55
N ASP A 348 -23.73 -8.14 16.49
CA ASP A 348 -23.11 -8.49 15.19
C ASP A 348 -22.61 -7.26 14.41
N TYR A 349 -22.98 -6.07 14.89
CA TYR A 349 -22.54 -4.78 14.33
C TYR A 349 -21.58 -4.03 15.26
N THR A 350 -21.03 -4.71 16.27
CA THR A 350 -19.98 -4.12 17.13
C THR A 350 -18.66 -4.13 16.38
N GLY A 351 -17.92 -3.01 16.44
CA GLY A 351 -16.63 -2.86 15.76
C GLY A 351 -16.37 -1.40 15.40
N GLU A 352 -15.23 -1.12 14.83
CA GLU A 352 -14.93 0.17 14.24
C GLU A 352 -15.48 0.22 12.80
N TRP A 353 -16.41 1.13 12.56
CA TRP A 353 -17.05 1.30 11.26
C TRP A 353 -16.57 2.59 10.60
N GLN A 354 -16.04 2.50 9.40
CA GLN A 354 -15.74 3.67 8.60
C GLN A 354 -16.92 3.99 7.69
N SER A 355 -17.36 5.26 7.73
CA SER A 355 -18.36 5.73 6.80
C SER A 355 -17.82 5.75 5.37
N VAL A 356 -18.53 5.12 4.44
CA VAL A 356 -18.21 5.17 3.00
C VAL A 356 -18.68 6.46 2.33
N TYR A 357 -19.45 7.30 3.03
CA TYR A 357 -20.02 8.53 2.47
C TYR A 357 -18.96 9.56 2.03
N PRO A 358 -17.87 9.81 2.76
CA PRO A 358 -16.78 10.64 2.27
C PRO A 358 -16.20 10.10 0.96
N LEU A 359 -15.99 8.78 0.85
CA LEU A 359 -15.44 8.12 -0.33
C LEU A 359 -16.34 8.29 -1.56
N LEU A 360 -17.67 8.27 -1.35
CA LEU A 360 -18.67 8.56 -2.37
C LEU A 360 -18.51 9.98 -2.94
N LYS A 361 -18.33 10.97 -2.06
CA LYS A 361 -18.16 12.38 -2.45
C LYS A 361 -16.85 12.63 -3.19
N ASP A 362 -15.79 11.98 -2.75
CA ASP A 362 -14.44 12.19 -3.28
C ASP A 362 -14.20 11.47 -4.63
N GLY A 363 -15.24 10.77 -5.15
CA GLY A 363 -15.18 10.13 -6.46
C GLY A 363 -14.44 8.79 -6.50
N ILE A 364 -14.04 8.24 -5.35
CA ILE A 364 -13.32 6.96 -5.25
C ILE A 364 -14.17 5.80 -5.78
N LEU A 365 -15.52 5.91 -5.68
CA LEU A 365 -16.46 4.92 -6.16
C LEU A 365 -17.01 5.19 -7.57
N ASP A 366 -16.51 6.21 -8.27
CA ASP A 366 -17.01 6.56 -9.61
C ASP A 366 -16.86 5.40 -10.61
N GLU A 367 -15.76 4.66 -10.55
CA GLU A 367 -15.54 3.47 -11.39
C GLU A 367 -16.54 2.34 -11.11
N VAL A 368 -17.00 2.22 -9.86
CA VAL A 368 -18.05 1.26 -9.48
C VAL A 368 -19.39 1.64 -10.11
N PHE A 369 -19.70 2.92 -10.16
CA PHE A 369 -20.92 3.42 -10.80
C PHE A 369 -20.88 3.28 -12.32
N ASP A 370 -19.72 3.54 -12.92
CA ASP A 370 -19.50 3.28 -14.35
C ASP A 370 -19.68 1.79 -14.70
N TYR A 371 -19.16 0.91 -13.86
CA TYR A 371 -19.33 -0.54 -14.03
C TYR A 371 -20.78 -0.96 -13.88
N LYS A 372 -21.49 -0.47 -12.84
CA LYS A 372 -22.92 -0.74 -12.65
C LYS A 372 -23.76 -0.27 -13.84
N ALA A 373 -23.49 0.92 -14.35
CA ALA A 373 -24.22 1.47 -15.51
C ALA A 373 -23.98 0.65 -16.79
N LYS A 374 -22.78 0.06 -16.97
CA LYS A 374 -22.49 -0.84 -18.09
C LYS A 374 -23.26 -2.16 -18.02
N ILE A 375 -23.45 -2.69 -16.82
CA ILE A 375 -24.12 -4.00 -16.62
C ILE A 375 -25.63 -3.86 -16.65
N ASN A 376 -26.19 -2.99 -15.84
CA ASN A 376 -27.63 -2.95 -15.59
C ASN A 376 -28.39 -2.11 -16.61
N LYS A 377 -27.78 -1.07 -17.20
CA LYS A 377 -28.36 -0.18 -18.23
C LYS A 377 -29.65 0.52 -17.84
N ASP A 378 -30.04 0.46 -16.59
CA ASP A 378 -31.25 1.07 -16.01
C ASP A 378 -31.02 2.50 -15.52
N MET A 379 -29.77 2.81 -15.17
CA MET A 379 -29.28 4.12 -14.71
C MET A 379 -27.92 4.42 -15.32
N THR A 380 -27.64 5.71 -15.49
CA THR A 380 -26.29 6.19 -15.80
C THR A 380 -25.40 6.15 -14.54
N ALA A 381 -24.07 6.21 -14.72
CA ALA A 381 -23.13 6.29 -13.59
C ALA A 381 -23.42 7.50 -12.68
N ALA A 382 -23.79 8.65 -13.27
CA ALA A 382 -24.17 9.84 -12.54
C ALA A 382 -25.44 9.65 -11.70
N GLU A 383 -26.45 8.97 -12.25
CA GLU A 383 -27.69 8.65 -11.52
C GLU A 383 -27.44 7.65 -10.39
N TYR A 384 -26.58 6.65 -10.60
CA TYR A 384 -26.14 5.77 -9.51
C TYR A 384 -25.44 6.55 -8.40
N LYS A 385 -24.52 7.46 -8.74
CA LYS A 385 -23.82 8.29 -7.76
C LYS A 385 -24.82 9.17 -6.97
N ASP A 386 -25.75 9.81 -7.65
CA ASP A 386 -26.80 10.65 -7.04
C ASP A 386 -27.69 9.83 -6.11
N TYR A 387 -28.14 8.66 -6.55
CA TYR A 387 -28.95 7.72 -5.75
C TYR A 387 -28.27 7.36 -4.42
N TYR A 388 -27.00 6.95 -4.47
CA TYR A 388 -26.25 6.59 -3.25
C TYR A 388 -25.84 7.79 -2.41
N THR A 389 -25.77 9.00 -2.99
CA THR A 389 -25.43 10.23 -2.26
C THR A 389 -26.64 10.84 -1.57
N THR A 390 -27.83 10.72 -2.14
CA THR A 390 -29.09 11.29 -1.61
C THR A 390 -29.84 10.35 -0.69
N GLY A 391 -29.54 9.05 -0.71
CA GLY A 391 -30.17 8.03 0.13
C GLY A 391 -29.66 7.98 1.58
N TYR A 392 -28.70 8.83 1.97
CA TYR A 392 -28.14 8.89 3.33
C TYR A 392 -28.29 10.28 3.94
#